data_f76627eae14a17c55353d190db20eb1a
#
_entry.id   f76627eae14a17c55353d190db20eb1a
#
_cell.length_a   1.000
_cell.length_b   1.000
_cell.length_c   1.000
_cell.angle_alpha   90.00
_cell.angle_beta   90.00
_cell.angle_gamma   90.00
#
_symmetry.space_group_name_H-M   'P 1'
#
loop_
_entity.id
_entity.type
_entity.pdbx_description
1 polymer ?
#
loop_
_entity_poly.entity_id
_entity_poly.type
_entity_poly.pdbx_seq_one_letter_code
_entity_poly.pdbx_strand_id
1 'polypeptide(L)'
;MIDLARLPPPDVVETIDYEAVLASLKADLEARAPELAPVLQLESEPLVKLLEVAAWRETVLRQRVNDAARAVMLPWATGADLDNLAARYDLARLPGEDDERFRRRVLIGYHALSAAGSRQSWMLRALSVSTDIRQVDVWADRPGRVKVCLLARVAAQAAAMTEAQAAIGEALFGRHPQHDAATPMRWRAATASDAIVAQVAQALLAEDVRPLTVEVDVTTATVKSVQVVATLVHPPGPDGALLAAQARARLMTMAAQMRFRVDLARAQITASLMGDGVRDVLLHAPTQDVPAGPGEIPAITDIIIDTEARRD
;
A
#
# COMPACT_ATOMS: atom_id res chain seq x y z
N MET A 1 8.46 1.22 12.27
CA MET A 1 8.87 1.33 10.86
C MET A 1 8.25 2.60 10.32
N ILE A 2 9.00 3.42 9.58
CA ILE A 2 8.51 4.68 9.01
C ILE A 2 7.44 4.35 7.95
N ASP A 3 6.36 5.13 7.93
CA ASP A 3 5.34 5.05 6.90
C ASP A 3 5.81 5.88 5.69
N LEU A 4 6.27 5.19 4.65
CA LEU A 4 6.80 5.83 3.44
C LEU A 4 5.75 6.64 2.69
N ALA A 5 4.47 6.30 2.80
CA ALA A 5 3.39 7.01 2.12
C ALA A 5 3.12 8.41 2.72
N ARG A 6 3.60 8.66 3.94
CA ARG A 6 3.44 9.94 4.65
C ARG A 6 4.65 10.87 4.51
N LEU A 7 5.68 10.44 3.80
CA LEU A 7 6.82 11.32 3.57
C LEU A 7 6.44 12.45 2.61
N PRO A 8 6.81 13.70 2.92
CA PRO A 8 6.60 14.81 1.98
C PRO A 8 7.43 14.57 0.72
N PRO A 9 7.01 15.12 -0.42
CA PRO A 9 7.86 15.13 -1.61
C PRO A 9 9.18 15.82 -1.29
N PRO A 10 10.30 15.36 -1.86
CA PRO A 10 11.61 15.97 -1.63
C PRO A 10 11.67 17.36 -2.28
N ASP A 11 12.39 18.29 -1.64
CA ASP A 11 12.52 19.68 -2.12
C ASP A 11 13.12 19.81 -3.52
N VAL A 12 13.87 18.80 -3.97
CA VAL A 12 14.43 18.73 -5.32
C VAL A 12 13.38 18.55 -6.42
N VAL A 13 12.16 18.14 -6.05
CA VAL A 13 11.05 17.97 -7.00
C VAL A 13 10.30 19.30 -7.12
N GLU A 14 10.49 19.96 -8.25
CA GLU A 14 9.87 21.24 -8.56
C GLU A 14 8.41 21.08 -9.01
N THR A 15 7.58 22.07 -8.67
CA THR A 15 6.28 22.27 -9.34
C THR A 15 6.55 22.98 -10.67
N ILE A 16 6.27 22.32 -11.77
CA ILE A 16 6.56 22.82 -13.10
C ILE A 16 5.31 23.51 -13.66
N ASP A 17 5.49 24.78 -14.04
CA ASP A 17 4.46 25.59 -14.70
C ASP A 17 5.00 26.07 -16.05
N TYR A 18 4.39 25.60 -17.13
CA TYR A 18 4.76 25.97 -18.49
C TYR A 18 4.65 27.47 -18.75
N GLU A 19 3.60 28.11 -18.25
CA GLU A 19 3.38 29.55 -18.47
C GLU A 19 4.45 30.38 -17.74
N ALA A 20 4.86 29.96 -16.56
CA ALA A 20 5.94 30.60 -15.82
C ALA A 20 7.28 30.46 -16.56
N VAL A 21 7.57 29.30 -17.16
CA VAL A 21 8.78 29.06 -17.97
C VAL A 21 8.75 29.94 -19.22
N LEU A 22 7.62 30.00 -19.94
CA LEU A 22 7.48 30.84 -21.14
C LEU A 22 7.60 32.32 -20.79
N ALA A 23 7.00 32.77 -19.71
CA ALA A 23 7.14 34.16 -19.25
C ALA A 23 8.58 34.52 -18.89
N SER A 24 9.30 33.59 -18.23
CA SER A 24 10.72 33.77 -17.93
C SER A 24 11.60 33.91 -19.22
N LEU A 25 11.35 33.04 -20.19
CA LEU A 25 12.07 33.11 -21.48
C LEU A 25 11.80 34.42 -22.26
N LYS A 26 10.55 34.90 -22.23
CA LYS A 26 10.18 36.18 -22.82
C LYS A 26 10.88 37.34 -22.11
N ALA A 27 10.89 37.33 -20.76
CA ALA A 27 11.56 38.36 -19.95
C ALA A 27 13.08 38.36 -20.18
N ASP A 28 13.72 37.18 -20.26
CA ASP A 28 15.14 37.04 -20.52
C ASP A 28 15.51 37.59 -21.91
N LEU A 29 14.68 37.37 -22.91
CA LEU A 29 14.88 37.89 -24.25
C LEU A 29 14.68 39.41 -24.32
N GLU A 30 13.63 39.95 -23.68
CA GLU A 30 13.36 41.37 -23.59
C GLU A 30 14.50 42.10 -22.85
N ALA A 31 15.05 41.53 -21.78
CA ALA A 31 16.21 42.11 -21.09
C ALA A 31 17.48 42.21 -21.98
N ARG A 32 17.65 41.31 -22.95
CA ARG A 32 18.79 41.29 -23.87
C ARG A 32 18.56 42.09 -25.15
N ALA A 33 17.29 42.21 -25.57
CA ALA A 33 16.88 42.86 -26.79
C ALA A 33 15.57 43.64 -26.56
N PRO A 34 15.61 44.82 -25.87
CA PRO A 34 14.41 45.56 -25.49
C PRO A 34 13.55 46.00 -26.67
N GLU A 35 14.14 46.13 -27.85
CA GLU A 35 13.45 46.45 -29.11
C GLU A 35 12.43 45.39 -29.55
N LEU A 36 12.54 44.17 -29.04
CA LEU A 36 11.64 43.06 -29.36
C LEU A 36 10.37 43.03 -28.46
N ALA A 37 10.29 43.84 -27.40
CA ALA A 37 9.17 43.86 -26.47
C ALA A 37 7.79 43.92 -27.16
N PRO A 38 7.54 44.75 -28.18
CA PRO A 38 6.23 44.79 -28.86
C PRO A 38 5.93 43.48 -29.62
N VAL A 39 6.94 42.81 -30.15
CA VAL A 39 6.82 41.57 -30.92
C VAL A 39 6.46 40.40 -30.00
N LEU A 40 7.03 40.38 -28.78
CA LEU A 40 6.79 39.32 -27.79
C LEU A 40 5.35 39.28 -27.24
N GLN A 41 4.56 40.32 -27.49
CA GLN A 41 3.13 40.36 -27.11
C GLN A 41 2.20 39.72 -28.17
N LEU A 42 2.75 39.42 -29.37
CA LEU A 42 1.94 38.89 -30.47
C LEU A 42 2.08 37.37 -30.57
N GLU A 43 1.08 36.64 -30.18
CA GLU A 43 1.09 35.16 -30.18
C GLU A 43 1.36 34.53 -31.57
N SER A 44 1.03 35.24 -32.65
CA SER A 44 1.21 34.75 -34.02
C SER A 44 2.65 34.90 -34.55
N GLU A 45 3.49 35.61 -33.82
CA GLU A 45 4.87 35.87 -34.28
C GLU A 45 5.75 34.63 -34.26
N PRO A 46 6.55 34.36 -35.32
CA PRO A 46 7.43 33.17 -35.35
C PRO A 46 8.40 33.09 -34.17
N LEU A 47 8.89 34.27 -33.69
CA LEU A 47 9.75 34.32 -32.52
C LEU A 47 9.07 33.82 -31.25
N VAL A 48 7.80 34.18 -31.04
CA VAL A 48 7.00 33.68 -29.90
C VAL A 48 6.80 32.18 -30.03
N LYS A 49 6.48 31.66 -31.23
CA LYS A 49 6.38 30.21 -31.47
C LYS A 49 7.66 29.45 -31.16
N LEU A 50 8.83 30.07 -31.46
CA LEU A 50 10.12 29.45 -31.08
C LEU A 50 10.32 29.42 -29.57
N LEU A 51 9.94 30.47 -28.85
CA LEU A 51 9.96 30.49 -27.37
C LEU A 51 9.00 29.49 -26.75
N GLU A 52 7.80 29.30 -27.32
CA GLU A 52 6.87 28.27 -26.90
C GLU A 52 7.49 26.86 -27.02
N VAL A 53 8.15 26.57 -28.14
CA VAL A 53 8.88 25.31 -28.34
C VAL A 53 10.01 25.15 -27.32
N ALA A 54 10.77 26.23 -27.06
CA ALA A 54 11.84 26.21 -26.06
C ALA A 54 11.30 25.97 -24.64
N ALA A 55 10.22 26.69 -24.27
CA ALA A 55 9.53 26.50 -22.98
C ALA A 55 9.02 25.07 -22.80
N TRP A 56 8.41 24.50 -23.84
CA TRP A 56 7.98 23.11 -23.82
C TRP A 56 9.16 22.16 -23.60
N ARG A 57 10.26 22.35 -24.32
CA ARG A 57 11.47 21.51 -24.14
C ARG A 57 12.05 21.63 -22.75
N GLU A 58 12.08 22.82 -22.17
CA GLU A 58 12.56 23.03 -20.80
C GLU A 58 11.62 22.38 -19.79
N THR A 59 10.31 22.50 -19.95
CA THR A 59 9.32 21.82 -19.13
C THR A 59 9.53 20.30 -19.12
N VAL A 60 9.75 19.70 -20.31
CA VAL A 60 10.03 18.26 -20.44
C VAL A 60 11.36 17.88 -19.77
N LEU A 61 12.40 18.71 -19.88
CA LEU A 61 13.69 18.46 -19.23
C LEU A 61 13.58 18.55 -17.70
N ARG A 62 12.89 19.57 -17.17
CA ARG A 62 12.63 19.69 -15.72
C ARG A 62 11.81 18.52 -15.20
N GLN A 63 10.80 18.08 -15.95
CA GLN A 63 10.04 16.87 -15.59
C GLN A 63 10.97 15.64 -15.56
N ARG A 64 11.87 15.49 -16.51
CA ARG A 64 12.86 14.40 -16.52
C ARG A 64 13.76 14.41 -15.29
N VAL A 65 14.16 15.61 -14.82
CA VAL A 65 14.94 15.78 -13.59
C VAL A 65 14.12 15.35 -12.36
N ASN A 66 12.85 15.77 -12.28
CA ASN A 66 11.94 15.35 -11.23
C ASN A 66 11.78 13.82 -11.19
N ASP A 67 11.59 13.20 -12.35
CA ASP A 67 11.43 11.74 -12.45
C ASP A 67 12.72 11.02 -12.05
N ALA A 68 13.89 11.53 -12.47
CA ALA A 68 15.18 10.98 -12.07
C ALA A 68 15.44 11.11 -10.56
N ALA A 69 15.03 12.23 -9.95
CA ALA A 69 15.12 12.41 -8.51
C ALA A 69 14.24 11.40 -7.75
N ARG A 70 13.01 11.15 -8.24
CA ARG A 70 12.09 10.17 -7.65
C ARG A 70 12.59 8.73 -7.82
N ALA A 71 13.20 8.42 -8.96
CA ALA A 71 13.66 7.07 -9.29
C ALA A 71 14.71 6.52 -8.29
N VAL A 72 15.51 7.39 -7.66
CA VAL A 72 16.53 7.00 -6.68
C VAL A 72 16.03 6.99 -5.24
N MET A 73 14.75 7.24 -5.00
CA MET A 73 14.15 7.30 -3.67
C MET A 73 13.16 6.14 -3.47
N LEU A 74 13.37 5.35 -2.44
CA LEU A 74 12.57 4.15 -2.15
C LEU A 74 11.04 4.37 -2.16
N PRO A 75 10.47 5.48 -1.64
CA PRO A 75 9.02 5.70 -1.67
C PRO A 75 8.43 5.78 -3.09
N TRP A 76 9.19 6.28 -4.07
CA TRP A 76 8.71 6.59 -5.42
C TRP A 76 9.29 5.73 -6.52
N ALA A 77 10.42 5.04 -6.26
CA ALA A 77 11.03 4.15 -7.23
C ALA A 77 10.09 3.01 -7.65
N THR A 78 10.05 2.69 -8.93
CA THR A 78 9.21 1.64 -9.51
C THR A 78 10.01 0.78 -10.50
N GLY A 79 9.54 -0.44 -10.76
CA GLY A 79 10.15 -1.33 -11.76
C GLY A 79 11.66 -1.50 -11.57
N ALA A 80 12.44 -1.30 -12.62
CA ALA A 80 13.89 -1.47 -12.64
C ALA A 80 14.63 -0.52 -11.68
N ASP A 81 14.12 0.69 -11.43
CA ASP A 81 14.73 1.62 -10.48
C ASP A 81 14.65 1.08 -9.05
N LEU A 82 13.50 0.51 -8.69
CA LEU A 82 13.34 -0.17 -7.41
C LEU A 82 14.22 -1.42 -7.31
N ASP A 83 14.38 -2.18 -8.39
CA ASP A 83 15.25 -3.37 -8.43
C ASP A 83 16.72 -2.98 -8.20
N ASN A 84 17.17 -1.87 -8.80
CA ASN A 84 18.53 -1.34 -8.58
C ASN A 84 18.74 -0.83 -7.15
N LEU A 85 17.72 -0.25 -6.51
CA LEU A 85 17.80 0.12 -5.09
C LEU A 85 17.88 -1.10 -4.20
N ALA A 86 17.15 -2.16 -4.52
CA ALA A 86 17.11 -3.40 -3.75
C ALA A 86 18.44 -4.19 -3.83
N ALA A 87 19.15 -4.10 -4.95
CA ALA A 87 20.43 -4.76 -5.15
C ALA A 87 21.48 -4.34 -4.11
N ARG A 88 21.38 -3.15 -3.51
CA ARG A 88 22.24 -2.69 -2.42
C ARG A 88 22.13 -3.55 -1.15
N TYR A 89 21.04 -4.28 -1.01
CA TYR A 89 20.72 -5.14 0.14
C TYR A 89 20.73 -6.62 -0.23
N ASP A 90 21.30 -6.97 -1.41
CA ASP A 90 21.31 -8.33 -1.95
C ASP A 90 19.90 -8.92 -2.07
N LEU A 91 18.93 -8.08 -2.49
CA LEU A 91 17.54 -8.47 -2.67
C LEU A 91 17.16 -8.44 -4.15
N ALA A 92 16.69 -9.58 -4.65
CA ALA A 92 16.07 -9.69 -5.95
C ALA A 92 14.54 -9.75 -5.82
N ARG A 93 13.85 -9.23 -6.84
CA ARG A 93 12.39 -9.37 -6.99
C ARG A 93 12.03 -10.82 -7.21
N LEU A 94 10.99 -11.29 -6.52
CA LEU A 94 10.43 -12.61 -6.75
C LEU A 94 9.57 -12.61 -8.03
N PRO A 95 9.44 -13.75 -8.73
CA PRO A 95 8.55 -13.86 -9.89
C PRO A 95 7.12 -13.42 -9.56
N GLY A 96 6.59 -12.44 -10.32
CA GLY A 96 5.25 -11.90 -10.10
C GLY A 96 5.08 -11.03 -8.85
N GLU A 97 6.16 -10.57 -8.24
CA GLU A 97 6.11 -9.65 -7.10
C GLU A 97 5.83 -8.22 -7.55
N ASP A 98 4.80 -7.60 -6.98
CA ASP A 98 4.47 -6.19 -7.21
C ASP A 98 5.45 -5.24 -6.50
N ASP A 99 5.54 -3.99 -6.99
CA ASP A 99 6.45 -2.98 -6.44
C ASP A 99 6.20 -2.68 -4.97
N GLU A 100 4.94 -2.66 -4.53
CA GLU A 100 4.58 -2.32 -3.15
C GLU A 100 5.05 -3.39 -2.16
N ARG A 101 4.89 -4.67 -2.52
CA ARG A 101 5.40 -5.77 -1.73
C ARG A 101 6.93 -5.80 -1.72
N PHE A 102 7.55 -5.60 -2.89
CA PHE A 102 9.01 -5.56 -3.01
C PHE A 102 9.61 -4.41 -2.22
N ARG A 103 9.05 -3.21 -2.30
CA ARG A 103 9.46 -2.03 -1.52
C ARG A 103 9.43 -2.30 -0.01
N ARG A 104 8.41 -3.01 0.49
CA ARG A 104 8.36 -3.44 1.90
C ARG A 104 9.49 -4.40 2.26
N ARG A 105 9.86 -5.33 1.38
CA ARG A 105 11.01 -6.22 1.58
C ARG A 105 12.32 -5.44 1.61
N VAL A 106 12.51 -4.49 0.72
CA VAL A 106 13.69 -3.61 0.68
C VAL A 106 13.82 -2.82 1.99
N LEU A 107 12.71 -2.26 2.49
CA LEU A 107 12.71 -1.53 3.76
C LEU A 107 13.08 -2.43 4.96
N ILE A 108 12.64 -3.67 4.97
CA ILE A 108 13.02 -4.66 5.98
C ILE A 108 14.49 -5.07 5.78
N GLY A 109 14.95 -5.18 4.54
CA GLY A 109 16.31 -5.57 4.17
C GLY A 109 17.37 -4.71 4.84
N TYR A 110 17.19 -3.41 4.87
CA TYR A 110 18.08 -2.49 5.58
C TYR A 110 18.29 -2.87 7.06
N HIS A 111 17.23 -3.25 7.75
CA HIS A 111 17.31 -3.67 9.15
C HIS A 111 17.82 -5.11 9.33
N ALA A 112 17.68 -5.94 8.29
CA ALA A 112 18.10 -7.35 8.35
C ALA A 112 19.61 -7.54 8.17
N LEU A 113 20.33 -6.55 7.62
CA LEU A 113 21.78 -6.57 7.49
C LEU A 113 22.52 -6.55 8.85
N SER A 114 21.86 -6.14 9.92
CA SER A 114 22.54 -5.75 11.16
C SER A 114 22.86 -6.89 12.14
N ALA A 115 22.27 -8.09 12.04
CA ALA A 115 22.63 -9.24 12.88
C ALA A 115 21.90 -10.52 12.48
N ALA A 116 22.57 -11.67 12.56
CA ALA A 116 21.94 -12.97 12.53
C ALA A 116 20.94 -13.09 13.70
N GLY A 117 19.68 -13.41 13.41
CA GLY A 117 18.67 -13.65 14.44
C GLY A 117 17.83 -12.44 14.86
N SER A 118 17.94 -11.27 14.22
CA SER A 118 17.00 -10.17 14.44
C SER A 118 15.60 -10.54 13.95
N ARG A 119 14.56 -9.96 14.58
CA ARG A 119 13.17 -10.15 14.13
C ARG A 119 13.01 -9.83 12.64
N GLN A 120 13.64 -8.76 12.17
CA GLN A 120 13.59 -8.32 10.78
C GLN A 120 14.26 -9.32 9.84
N SER A 121 15.39 -9.94 10.25
CA SER A 121 16.06 -10.96 9.47
C SER A 121 15.15 -12.18 9.25
N TRP A 122 14.49 -12.68 10.30
CA TRP A 122 13.52 -13.76 10.19
C TRP A 122 12.33 -13.40 9.29
N MET A 123 11.78 -12.19 9.45
CA MET A 123 10.69 -11.69 8.61
C MET A 123 11.08 -11.61 7.13
N LEU A 124 12.26 -11.04 6.84
CA LEU A 124 12.73 -10.90 5.45
C LEU A 124 12.91 -12.26 4.79
N ARG A 125 13.56 -13.20 5.47
CA ARG A 125 13.79 -14.54 4.93
C ARG A 125 12.48 -15.27 4.67
N ALA A 126 11.54 -15.23 5.60
CA ALA A 126 10.20 -15.82 5.40
C ALA A 126 9.44 -15.17 4.22
N LEU A 127 9.44 -13.85 4.11
CA LEU A 127 8.83 -13.12 2.99
C LEU A 127 9.50 -13.40 1.65
N SER A 128 10.78 -13.80 1.65
CA SER A 128 11.55 -14.08 0.44
C SER A 128 11.31 -15.49 -0.12
N VAL A 129 10.55 -16.34 0.58
CA VAL A 129 10.26 -17.71 0.12
C VAL A 129 9.15 -17.71 -0.95
N SER A 130 8.07 -16.96 -0.75
CA SER A 130 6.93 -16.95 -1.67
C SER A 130 6.21 -15.60 -1.71
N THR A 131 5.74 -15.21 -2.89
CA THR A 131 4.86 -14.04 -3.08
C THR A 131 3.49 -14.22 -2.42
N ASP A 132 3.08 -15.43 -2.11
CA ASP A 132 1.82 -15.71 -1.44
C ASP A 132 1.83 -15.34 0.05
N ILE A 133 3.01 -15.21 0.65
CA ILE A 133 3.13 -14.74 2.03
C ILE A 133 2.91 -13.23 2.09
N ARG A 134 1.85 -12.81 2.76
CA ARG A 134 1.45 -11.40 2.86
C ARG A 134 2.11 -10.69 4.02
N GLN A 135 2.08 -11.32 5.18
CA GLN A 135 2.65 -10.78 6.42
C GLN A 135 3.29 -11.90 7.23
N VAL A 136 4.28 -11.53 8.00
CA VAL A 136 4.97 -12.43 8.92
C VAL A 136 5.02 -11.77 10.29
N ASP A 137 4.65 -12.51 11.33
CA ASP A 137 4.88 -12.13 12.71
C ASP A 137 5.98 -13.03 13.32
N VAL A 138 6.91 -12.42 14.05
CA VAL A 138 8.04 -13.13 14.67
C VAL A 138 8.16 -12.71 16.11
N TRP A 139 8.29 -13.70 17.01
CA TRP A 139 8.53 -13.45 18.44
C TRP A 139 9.25 -14.62 19.11
N ALA A 140 9.87 -14.36 20.23
CA ALA A 140 10.36 -15.38 21.13
C ALA A 140 9.28 -15.68 22.18
N ASP A 141 8.83 -16.92 22.30
CA ASP A 141 7.91 -17.36 23.36
C ASP A 141 8.66 -17.82 24.62
N ARG A 142 9.93 -18.23 24.46
CA ARG A 142 10.87 -18.55 25.51
C ARG A 142 12.33 -18.36 25.02
N PRO A 143 13.31 -18.24 25.92
CA PRO A 143 14.71 -18.19 25.53
C PRO A 143 15.11 -19.37 24.62
N GLY A 144 15.78 -19.08 23.51
CA GLY A 144 16.23 -20.07 22.53
C GLY A 144 15.15 -20.56 21.56
N ARG A 145 13.91 -20.06 21.60
CA ARG A 145 12.86 -20.44 20.66
C ARG A 145 12.23 -19.23 19.99
N VAL A 146 12.22 -19.24 18.67
CA VAL A 146 11.59 -18.22 17.83
C VAL A 146 10.35 -18.82 17.15
N LYS A 147 9.22 -18.14 17.29
CA LYS A 147 7.99 -18.43 16.54
C LYS A 147 7.87 -17.50 15.36
N VAL A 148 7.60 -18.10 14.19
CA VAL A 148 7.36 -17.39 12.93
C VAL A 148 5.97 -17.74 12.45
N CYS A 149 5.08 -16.74 12.40
CA CYS A 149 3.68 -16.92 12.03
C CYS A 149 3.40 -16.28 10.68
N LEU A 150 2.77 -17.03 9.78
CA LEU A 150 2.57 -16.65 8.38
C LEU A 150 1.09 -16.36 8.08
N LEU A 151 0.83 -15.19 7.48
CA LEU A 151 -0.43 -14.88 6.80
C LEU A 151 -0.19 -14.95 5.28
N ALA A 152 -0.98 -15.77 4.59
CA ALA A 152 -0.87 -15.96 3.15
C ALA A 152 -2.10 -15.46 2.41
N ARG A 153 -2.00 -15.34 1.08
CA ARG A 153 -3.14 -15.22 0.18
C ARG A 153 -3.52 -16.59 -0.38
N VAL A 154 -4.78 -16.79 -0.62
CA VAL A 154 -5.29 -18.00 -1.28
C VAL A 154 -6.24 -17.56 -2.40
N ALA A 155 -6.10 -18.19 -3.55
CA ALA A 155 -7.07 -18.04 -4.64
C ALA A 155 -8.39 -18.75 -4.26
N ALA A 156 -9.51 -18.06 -4.44
CA ALA A 156 -10.84 -18.63 -4.24
C ALA A 156 -11.77 -18.22 -5.39
N GLN A 157 -12.77 -19.05 -5.68
CA GLN A 157 -13.80 -18.67 -6.65
C GLN A 157 -14.58 -17.46 -6.14
N ALA A 158 -14.83 -16.49 -7.01
CA ALA A 158 -15.56 -15.27 -6.64
C ALA A 158 -16.96 -15.58 -6.08
N ALA A 159 -17.63 -16.60 -6.60
CA ALA A 159 -18.94 -17.05 -6.11
C ALA A 159 -18.92 -17.62 -4.69
N ALA A 160 -17.76 -18.01 -4.17
CA ALA A 160 -17.59 -18.53 -2.81
C ALA A 160 -17.15 -17.45 -1.79
N MET A 161 -17.14 -16.17 -2.22
CA MET A 161 -16.68 -15.05 -1.39
C MET A 161 -17.79 -14.01 -1.24
N THR A 162 -17.81 -13.32 -0.10
CA THR A 162 -18.60 -12.10 0.02
C THR A 162 -17.98 -10.98 -0.83
N GLU A 163 -18.79 -9.98 -1.21
CA GLU A 163 -18.31 -8.80 -1.94
C GLU A 163 -17.18 -8.09 -1.16
N ALA A 164 -17.33 -8.00 0.16
CA ALA A 164 -16.32 -7.42 1.05
C ALA A 164 -15.01 -8.22 1.02
N GLN A 165 -15.06 -9.54 1.10
CA GLN A 165 -13.88 -10.41 1.01
C GLN A 165 -13.16 -10.25 -0.35
N ALA A 166 -13.92 -10.19 -1.46
CA ALA A 166 -13.37 -10.01 -2.78
C ALA A 166 -12.67 -8.64 -2.93
N ALA A 167 -13.31 -7.56 -2.48
CA ALA A 167 -12.77 -6.22 -2.56
C ALA A 167 -11.56 -6.01 -1.63
N ILE A 168 -11.59 -6.54 -0.41
CA ILE A 168 -10.45 -6.52 0.51
C ILE A 168 -9.30 -7.34 -0.06
N GLY A 169 -9.59 -8.51 -0.64
CA GLY A 169 -8.59 -9.36 -1.30
C GLY A 169 -7.91 -8.64 -2.47
N GLU A 170 -8.67 -7.93 -3.30
CA GLU A 170 -8.13 -7.13 -4.41
C GLU A 170 -7.31 -5.93 -3.92
N ALA A 171 -7.74 -5.24 -2.87
CA ALA A 171 -7.00 -4.14 -2.26
C ALA A 171 -5.67 -4.60 -1.61
N LEU A 172 -5.65 -5.81 -1.03
CA LEU A 172 -4.46 -6.36 -0.38
C LEU A 172 -3.45 -6.99 -1.35
N PHE A 173 -3.92 -7.66 -2.39
CA PHE A 173 -3.11 -8.57 -3.21
C PHE A 173 -3.14 -8.24 -4.71
N GLY A 174 -3.88 -7.18 -5.09
CA GLY A 174 -4.14 -6.88 -6.49
C GLY A 174 -5.13 -7.85 -7.16
N ARG A 175 -5.35 -7.64 -8.44
CA ARG A 175 -6.29 -8.42 -9.25
C ARG A 175 -5.75 -9.83 -9.51
N HIS A 176 -6.59 -10.85 -9.34
CA HIS A 176 -6.19 -12.23 -9.68
C HIS A 176 -6.03 -12.38 -11.21
N PRO A 177 -5.01 -13.10 -11.72
CA PRO A 177 -4.81 -13.29 -13.17
C PRO A 177 -6.02 -13.89 -13.89
N GLN A 178 -6.80 -14.75 -13.23
CA GLN A 178 -8.01 -15.37 -13.78
C GLN A 178 -9.30 -14.60 -13.41
N HIS A 179 -9.21 -13.31 -13.20
CA HIS A 179 -10.34 -12.46 -12.80
C HIS A 179 -11.49 -12.44 -13.84
N ASP A 180 -11.14 -12.41 -15.13
CA ASP A 180 -12.09 -12.32 -16.24
C ASP A 180 -12.41 -13.69 -16.87
N ALA A 181 -11.99 -14.79 -16.26
CA ALA A 181 -12.27 -16.13 -16.72
C ALA A 181 -13.77 -16.50 -16.55
N ALA A 182 -14.22 -17.54 -17.24
CA ALA A 182 -15.59 -18.07 -17.09
C ALA A 182 -15.93 -18.46 -15.64
N THR A 183 -14.91 -18.81 -14.85
CA THR A 183 -15.00 -19.02 -13.40
C THR A 183 -14.06 -18.02 -12.74
N PRO A 184 -14.53 -16.80 -12.40
CA PRO A 184 -13.67 -15.76 -11.87
C PRO A 184 -13.02 -16.14 -10.55
N MET A 185 -11.71 -15.96 -10.47
CA MET A 185 -10.94 -16.16 -9.23
C MET A 185 -10.62 -14.84 -8.57
N ARG A 186 -10.52 -14.85 -7.26
CA ARG A 186 -10.15 -13.70 -6.40
C ARG A 186 -9.14 -14.14 -5.36
N TRP A 187 -8.37 -13.17 -4.86
CA TRP A 187 -7.51 -13.37 -3.71
C TRP A 187 -8.27 -13.22 -2.40
N ARG A 188 -7.95 -14.05 -1.43
CA ARG A 188 -8.44 -13.97 -0.06
C ARG A 188 -7.28 -14.07 0.92
N ALA A 189 -7.28 -13.27 1.98
CA ALA A 189 -6.38 -13.46 3.12
C ALA A 189 -6.77 -14.74 3.85
N ALA A 190 -5.82 -15.64 4.07
CA ALA A 190 -6.05 -16.92 4.72
C ALA A 190 -4.81 -17.37 5.50
N THR A 191 -4.95 -18.48 6.23
CA THR A 191 -3.84 -19.20 6.82
C THR A 191 -2.92 -19.73 5.72
N ALA A 192 -1.60 -19.76 5.96
CA ALA A 192 -0.65 -20.35 5.02
C ALA A 192 -0.93 -21.87 4.88
N SER A 193 -0.74 -22.41 3.65
CA SER A 193 -0.81 -23.84 3.44
C SER A 193 0.36 -24.57 4.08
N ASP A 194 0.19 -25.86 4.39
CA ASP A 194 1.25 -26.68 4.97
C ASP A 194 2.51 -26.69 4.08
N ALA A 195 2.34 -26.65 2.76
CA ALA A 195 3.45 -26.57 1.81
C ALA A 195 4.26 -25.27 1.96
N ILE A 196 3.61 -24.12 2.12
CA ILE A 196 4.27 -22.83 2.35
C ILE A 196 4.96 -22.85 3.71
N VAL A 197 4.31 -23.38 4.75
CA VAL A 197 4.89 -23.51 6.09
C VAL A 197 6.16 -24.35 6.04
N ALA A 198 6.14 -25.51 5.36
CA ALA A 198 7.29 -26.39 5.19
C ALA A 198 8.45 -25.71 4.43
N GLN A 199 8.15 -25.00 3.33
CA GLN A 199 9.16 -24.25 2.57
C GLN A 199 9.82 -23.16 3.41
N VAL A 200 9.04 -22.39 4.17
CA VAL A 200 9.58 -21.37 5.07
C VAL A 200 10.39 -22.01 6.18
N ALA A 201 9.92 -23.09 6.79
CA ALA A 201 10.67 -23.80 7.82
C ALA A 201 12.03 -24.28 7.29
N GLN A 202 12.07 -24.88 6.09
CA GLN A 202 13.31 -25.30 5.44
C GLN A 202 14.26 -24.11 5.21
N ALA A 203 13.77 -22.99 4.70
CA ALA A 203 14.57 -21.79 4.44
C ALA A 203 15.12 -21.16 5.74
N LEU A 204 14.36 -21.21 6.83
CA LEU A 204 14.77 -20.63 8.12
C LEU A 204 15.69 -21.57 8.93
N LEU A 205 15.70 -22.87 8.63
CA LEU A 205 16.56 -23.87 9.26
C LEU A 205 17.92 -24.05 8.55
N ALA A 206 18.16 -23.36 7.42
CA ALA A 206 19.43 -23.41 6.72
C ALA A 206 20.60 -22.98 7.64
N GLU A 207 21.76 -23.61 7.48
CA GLU A 207 22.92 -23.43 8.38
C GLU A 207 23.45 -22.00 8.41
N ASP A 208 23.36 -21.30 7.30
CA ASP A 208 23.77 -19.90 7.15
C ASP A 208 22.75 -18.89 7.73
N VAL A 209 21.56 -19.38 8.11
CA VAL A 209 20.44 -18.57 8.58
C VAL A 209 20.21 -18.70 10.07
N ARG A 210 20.23 -19.92 10.56
CA ARG A 210 19.85 -20.23 11.94
C ARG A 210 21.03 -20.12 12.91
N PRO A 211 20.94 -19.27 13.96
CA PRO A 211 21.89 -19.35 15.06
C PRO A 211 21.86 -20.73 15.71
N LEU A 212 23.00 -21.29 16.05
CA LEU A 212 23.18 -22.68 16.53
C LEU A 212 22.29 -23.08 17.72
N THR A 213 21.89 -22.12 18.55
CA THR A 213 21.14 -22.37 19.80
C THR A 213 19.62 -22.00 19.68
N VAL A 214 19.15 -21.72 18.48
CA VAL A 214 17.75 -21.25 18.27
C VAL A 214 16.89 -22.34 17.66
N GLU A 215 15.81 -22.72 18.35
CA GLU A 215 14.72 -23.52 17.82
C GLU A 215 13.76 -22.60 17.05
N VAL A 216 13.37 -22.98 15.84
CA VAL A 216 12.44 -22.22 14.99
C VAL A 216 11.16 -23.02 14.80
N ASP A 217 10.04 -22.41 15.19
CA ASP A 217 8.70 -22.97 15.04
C ASP A 217 7.90 -22.10 14.05
N VAL A 218 7.53 -22.66 12.89
CA VAL A 218 6.79 -21.96 11.84
C VAL A 218 5.34 -22.39 11.88
N THR A 219 4.45 -21.41 12.02
CA THR A 219 3.00 -21.65 12.17
C THR A 219 2.20 -20.76 11.23
N THR A 220 0.91 -21.06 11.10
CA THR A 220 -0.02 -20.22 10.35
C THR A 220 -0.69 -19.18 11.23
N ALA A 221 -1.15 -18.08 10.64
CA ALA A 221 -1.91 -17.03 11.33
C ALA A 221 -3.25 -17.53 11.85
N THR A 222 -3.63 -17.05 13.03
CA THR A 222 -5.00 -17.14 13.51
C THR A 222 -5.77 -15.91 13.03
N VAL A 223 -6.63 -16.11 12.02
CA VAL A 223 -7.47 -15.04 11.46
C VAL A 223 -8.76 -14.93 12.27
N LYS A 224 -8.93 -13.79 12.97
CA LYS A 224 -10.17 -13.46 13.68
C LYS A 224 -11.14 -12.78 12.73
N SER A 225 -12.11 -13.52 12.23
CA SER A 225 -13.15 -12.99 11.33
C SER A 225 -14.07 -12.02 12.06
N VAL A 226 -14.25 -10.84 11.46
CA VAL A 226 -15.08 -9.76 12.00
C VAL A 226 -16.14 -9.37 10.98
N GLN A 227 -17.40 -9.39 11.38
CA GLN A 227 -18.49 -8.80 10.63
C GLN A 227 -18.69 -7.36 11.11
N VAL A 228 -18.82 -6.42 10.19
CA VAL A 228 -19.17 -5.03 10.50
C VAL A 228 -20.61 -4.77 10.07
N VAL A 229 -21.44 -4.40 11.04
CA VAL A 229 -22.85 -4.02 10.83
C VAL A 229 -23.04 -2.62 11.40
N ALA A 230 -23.44 -1.67 10.56
CA ALA A 230 -23.61 -0.28 10.97
C ALA A 230 -24.78 0.39 10.25
N THR A 231 -25.39 1.39 10.90
CA THR A 231 -26.36 2.29 10.29
C THR A 231 -25.76 3.69 10.23
N LEU A 232 -25.72 4.28 9.03
CA LEU A 232 -25.30 5.67 8.83
C LEU A 232 -26.51 6.58 8.95
N VAL A 233 -26.46 7.51 9.89
CA VAL A 233 -27.49 8.54 10.06
C VAL A 233 -27.08 9.78 9.24
N HIS A 234 -27.95 10.25 8.36
CA HIS A 234 -27.69 11.41 7.52
C HIS A 234 -28.87 12.38 7.49
N PRO A 235 -28.69 13.67 7.20
CA PRO A 235 -29.79 14.60 7.02
C PRO A 235 -30.57 14.25 5.75
N PRO A 236 -31.85 14.67 5.63
CA PRO A 236 -32.60 14.53 4.38
C PRO A 236 -31.91 15.31 3.25
N GLY A 237 -31.80 14.66 2.07
CA GLY A 237 -31.23 15.28 0.86
C GLY A 237 -30.12 14.44 0.22
N PRO A 238 -29.04 14.09 0.93
CA PRO A 238 -28.01 13.20 0.36
C PRO A 238 -28.56 11.81 0.01
N ASP A 239 -28.02 11.23 -1.07
CA ASP A 239 -28.31 9.84 -1.44
C ASP A 239 -27.65 8.86 -0.43
N GLY A 240 -28.47 8.18 0.35
CA GLY A 240 -28.01 7.20 1.33
C GLY A 240 -27.18 6.06 0.72
N ALA A 241 -27.54 5.60 -0.48
CA ALA A 241 -26.79 4.53 -1.16
C ALA A 241 -25.37 4.98 -1.54
N LEU A 242 -25.21 6.23 -1.99
CA LEU A 242 -23.90 6.80 -2.28
C LEU A 242 -23.06 6.95 -1.01
N LEU A 243 -23.65 7.42 0.10
CA LEU A 243 -22.97 7.53 1.40
C LEU A 243 -22.51 6.15 1.91
N ALA A 244 -23.34 5.13 1.80
CA ALA A 244 -23.00 3.76 2.17
C ALA A 244 -21.84 3.20 1.32
N ALA A 245 -21.85 3.45 0.00
CA ALA A 245 -20.79 3.02 -0.90
C ALA A 245 -19.43 3.69 -0.54
N GLN A 246 -19.43 5.01 -0.28
CA GLN A 246 -18.24 5.74 0.13
C GLN A 246 -17.71 5.27 1.50
N ALA A 247 -18.59 5.05 2.48
CA ALA A 247 -18.23 4.54 3.80
C ALA A 247 -17.65 3.12 3.69
N ARG A 248 -18.24 2.26 2.86
CA ARG A 248 -17.72 0.92 2.56
C ARG A 248 -16.32 0.99 1.97
N ALA A 249 -16.06 1.88 1.00
CA ALA A 249 -14.73 2.04 0.39
C ALA A 249 -13.68 2.47 1.41
N ARG A 250 -13.99 3.43 2.31
CA ARG A 250 -13.10 3.85 3.39
C ARG A 250 -12.79 2.70 4.36
N LEU A 251 -13.82 1.95 4.76
CA LEU A 251 -13.67 0.79 5.64
C LEU A 251 -12.80 -0.30 5.00
N MET A 252 -12.96 -0.56 3.70
CA MET A 252 -12.11 -1.51 2.96
C MET A 252 -10.65 -1.06 2.91
N THR A 253 -10.40 0.24 2.73
CA THR A 253 -9.04 0.81 2.77
C THR A 253 -8.40 0.59 4.16
N MET A 254 -9.15 0.81 5.23
CA MET A 254 -8.68 0.55 6.59
C MET A 254 -8.43 -0.95 6.81
N ALA A 255 -9.34 -1.83 6.36
CA ALA A 255 -9.20 -3.28 6.46
C ALA A 255 -7.95 -3.80 5.74
N ALA A 256 -7.59 -3.21 4.58
CA ALA A 256 -6.38 -3.53 3.86
C ALA A 256 -5.08 -3.20 4.62
N GLN A 257 -5.14 -2.30 5.58
CA GLN A 257 -3.99 -1.91 6.41
C GLN A 257 -3.83 -2.73 7.69
N MET A 258 -4.72 -3.69 7.97
CA MET A 258 -4.66 -4.53 9.17
C MET A 258 -3.35 -5.34 9.23
N ARG A 259 -2.80 -5.45 10.43
CA ARG A 259 -1.51 -6.10 10.71
C ARG A 259 -1.64 -7.02 11.93
N PHE A 260 -0.71 -7.96 12.04
CA PHE A 260 -0.54 -8.75 13.26
C PHE A 260 -0.40 -7.88 14.50
N ARG A 261 -1.00 -8.32 15.60
CA ARG A 261 -0.94 -7.67 16.94
C ARG A 261 -1.52 -6.26 16.98
N VAL A 262 -2.35 -5.91 16.01
CA VAL A 262 -3.08 -4.65 16.03
C VAL A 262 -4.53 -4.95 16.30
N ASP A 263 -5.01 -4.47 17.43
CA ASP A 263 -6.42 -4.60 17.80
C ASP A 263 -7.28 -3.83 16.81
N LEU A 264 -8.43 -4.38 16.48
CA LEU A 264 -9.43 -3.67 15.71
C LEU A 264 -10.41 -3.00 16.69
N ALA A 265 -10.16 -1.73 16.97
CA ALA A 265 -11.01 -0.95 17.85
C ALA A 265 -12.29 -0.48 17.15
N ARG A 266 -13.42 -0.52 17.87
CA ARG A 266 -14.71 0.02 17.39
C ARG A 266 -14.61 1.46 16.95
N ALA A 267 -13.82 2.27 17.67
CA ALA A 267 -13.58 3.67 17.32
C ALA A 267 -12.93 3.84 15.94
N GLN A 268 -12.01 2.95 15.55
CA GLN A 268 -11.40 2.96 14.21
C GLN A 268 -12.42 2.64 13.12
N ILE A 269 -13.30 1.65 13.37
CA ILE A 269 -14.39 1.32 12.44
C ILE A 269 -15.33 2.51 12.30
N THR A 270 -15.78 3.10 13.41
CA THR A 270 -16.67 4.26 13.40
C THR A 270 -16.04 5.45 12.67
N ALA A 271 -14.77 5.75 12.95
CA ALA A 271 -14.03 6.82 12.28
C ALA A 271 -13.88 6.58 10.77
N SER A 272 -13.69 5.33 10.33
CA SER A 272 -13.60 5.00 8.90
C SER A 272 -14.96 5.09 8.17
N LEU A 273 -16.06 4.85 8.88
CA LEU A 273 -17.42 4.99 8.35
C LEU A 273 -17.89 6.44 8.30
N MET A 274 -17.39 7.29 9.21
CA MET A 274 -17.70 8.72 9.23
C MET A 274 -17.13 9.42 8.01
N GLY A 275 -17.89 10.35 7.43
CA GLY A 275 -17.46 11.15 6.27
C GLY A 275 -18.46 12.25 5.94
N ASP A 276 -18.18 13.01 4.89
CA ASP A 276 -19.04 14.09 4.45
C ASP A 276 -20.48 13.61 4.20
N GLY A 277 -21.46 14.32 4.73
CA GLY A 277 -22.87 13.96 4.62
C GLY A 277 -23.35 12.91 5.64
N VAL A 278 -22.47 12.29 6.42
CA VAL A 278 -22.83 11.39 7.53
C VAL A 278 -22.82 12.19 8.82
N ARG A 279 -23.95 12.19 9.54
CA ARG A 279 -24.11 12.90 10.82
C ARG A 279 -23.68 12.03 12.01
N ASP A 280 -24.01 10.74 11.97
CA ASP A 280 -23.72 9.80 13.05
C ASP A 280 -23.57 8.38 12.47
N VAL A 281 -22.87 7.51 13.23
CA VAL A 281 -22.63 6.11 12.88
C VAL A 281 -23.05 5.23 14.05
N LEU A 282 -24.11 4.48 13.86
CA LEU A 282 -24.57 3.48 14.84
C LEU A 282 -23.91 2.14 14.52
N LEU A 283 -22.84 1.81 15.23
CA LEU A 283 -22.10 0.54 15.05
C LEU A 283 -22.75 -0.57 15.89
N HIS A 284 -23.42 -1.52 15.23
CA HIS A 284 -24.12 -2.66 15.84
C HIS A 284 -23.16 -3.85 16.05
N ALA A 285 -22.26 -4.11 15.11
CA ALA A 285 -21.22 -5.13 15.24
C ALA A 285 -19.88 -4.62 14.66
N PRO A 286 -18.75 -4.96 15.29
CA PRO A 286 -18.58 -5.71 16.53
C PRO A 286 -19.08 -4.93 17.78
N THR A 287 -19.54 -5.63 18.81
CA THR A 287 -20.03 -5.01 20.06
C THR A 287 -18.90 -4.61 21.01
N GLN A 288 -17.71 -5.16 20.81
CA GLN A 288 -16.50 -4.88 21.59
C GLN A 288 -15.31 -4.76 20.62
N ASP A 289 -14.23 -4.17 21.12
CA ASP A 289 -12.95 -4.18 20.40
C ASP A 289 -12.46 -5.60 20.21
N VAL A 290 -11.85 -5.89 19.07
CA VAL A 290 -11.32 -7.22 18.74
C VAL A 290 -9.81 -7.23 18.99
N PRO A 291 -9.36 -7.81 20.13
CA PRO A 291 -7.93 -7.83 20.45
C PRO A 291 -7.18 -8.81 19.55
N ALA A 292 -5.90 -8.52 19.27
CA ALA A 292 -5.01 -9.36 18.48
C ALA A 292 -3.69 -9.60 19.21
N GLY A 293 -3.50 -10.83 19.67
CA GLY A 293 -2.25 -11.32 20.28
C GLY A 293 -1.18 -11.71 19.25
N PRO A 294 -0.09 -12.32 19.74
CA PRO A 294 0.95 -12.87 18.88
C PRO A 294 0.40 -13.92 17.90
N GLY A 295 0.70 -13.77 16.61
CA GLY A 295 0.20 -14.66 15.56
C GLY A 295 -1.27 -14.48 15.20
N GLU A 296 -1.97 -13.50 15.79
CA GLU A 296 -3.37 -13.20 15.51
C GLU A 296 -3.52 -11.94 14.67
N ILE A 297 -4.52 -11.95 13.78
CA ILE A 297 -4.89 -10.80 12.95
C ILE A 297 -6.41 -10.70 12.84
N PRO A 298 -7.03 -9.55 13.17
CA PRO A 298 -8.42 -9.31 12.84
C PRO A 298 -8.58 -9.16 11.32
N ALA A 299 -9.62 -9.74 10.75
CA ALA A 299 -9.95 -9.61 9.35
C ALA A 299 -11.43 -9.32 9.18
N ILE A 300 -11.78 -8.23 8.55
CA ILE A 300 -13.17 -7.91 8.20
C ILE A 300 -13.56 -8.85 7.06
N THR A 301 -14.55 -9.69 7.32
CA THR A 301 -15.02 -10.72 6.37
C THR A 301 -16.38 -10.38 5.76
N ASP A 302 -17.12 -9.49 6.38
CA ASP A 302 -18.43 -9.05 5.88
C ASP A 302 -18.73 -7.61 6.32
N ILE A 303 -19.43 -6.84 5.46
CA ILE A 303 -19.76 -5.43 5.71
C ILE A 303 -21.21 -5.19 5.31
N ILE A 304 -22.04 -4.88 6.28
CA ILE A 304 -23.45 -4.52 6.13
C ILE A 304 -23.60 -3.08 6.61
N ILE A 305 -23.99 -2.19 5.70
CA ILE A 305 -24.19 -0.77 5.98
C ILE A 305 -25.59 -0.37 5.54
N ASP A 306 -26.41 -0.02 6.50
CA ASP A 306 -27.74 0.56 6.30
C ASP A 306 -27.67 2.09 6.42
N THR A 307 -28.65 2.80 5.90
CA THR A 307 -28.74 4.25 5.97
C THR A 307 -30.09 4.70 6.50
N GLU A 308 -30.09 5.73 7.33
CA GLU A 308 -31.29 6.31 7.94
C GLU A 308 -31.27 7.83 7.80
N ALA A 309 -32.27 8.39 7.11
CA ALA A 309 -32.45 9.83 7.03
C ALA A 309 -33.22 10.34 8.26
N ARG A 310 -32.58 11.18 9.09
CA ARG A 310 -33.21 11.80 10.26
C ARG A 310 -33.30 13.31 10.06
N ARG A 311 -34.55 13.84 10.32
CA ARG A 311 -34.77 15.28 10.55
C ARG A 311 -34.42 15.57 12.03
N ASP A 312 -33.91 16.76 12.29
CA ASP A 312 -33.67 17.25 13.65
C ASP A 312 -34.97 17.29 14.44
#